data_f95b8dbbc64cfcf768aef21e6a8c4567
#
_entry.id   f95b8dbbc64cfcf768aef21e6a8c4567
#
_cell.length_a   1.000
_cell.length_b   1.000
_cell.length_c   1.000
_cell.angle_alpha   90.00
_cell.angle_beta   90.00
_cell.angle_gamma   90.00
#
_symmetry.space_group_name_H-M   'P 1'
#
loop_
_entity.id
_entity.type
_entity.pdbx_description
1 polymer ?
#
loop_
_entity_poly.entity_id
_entity_poly.type
_entity_poly.pdbx_seq_one_letter_code
_entity_poly.pdbx_strand_id
1 'polypeptide(L)'
;RDVDVTMCLAQLNANGSFDSTFDGASGVGNGKVALNVGRRIDVAFTKIALQADDHFAVAGDCGDAIAACIVRVRPDGTLDASFGGNLSLWSYLPGVARAANGAFPATAAAVQFDGRIVLAGSSFLVTRLSGDGFPDNTFDGPLPSNADGFVNLNVVAYEQRARAMQLQPDGKILVAGDCRSSFSAPYTFCIARLNPGSSGARNCTPDIDGDGRTTATIDGLIMTRVMLGLTGTAVTVGITFPAAAPRKTWSAIRSYLVTQCAMTLGP
;
A
#
# COMPACT_ATOMS: atom_id res chain seq x y z
N ARG A 1 -1.56 -20.16 26.75
CA ARG A 1 -0.62 -19.05 27.05
C ARG A 1 -0.68 -18.13 25.87
N ASP A 2 -1.18 -16.91 26.08
CA ASP A 2 -1.11 -15.86 25.06
C ASP A 2 0.37 -15.50 24.87
N VAL A 3 0.89 -15.72 23.67
CA VAL A 3 2.22 -15.25 23.29
C VAL A 3 2.07 -14.02 22.43
N ASP A 4 2.83 -12.99 22.75
CA ASP A 4 2.92 -11.80 21.90
C ASP A 4 3.63 -12.18 20.61
N VAL A 5 3.10 -11.69 19.49
CA VAL A 5 3.70 -11.91 18.18
C VAL A 5 4.57 -10.72 17.83
N THR A 6 5.80 -11.01 17.47
CA THR A 6 6.79 -10.02 17.07
C THR A 6 7.05 -10.13 15.57
N MET A 7 6.75 -9.07 14.84
CA MET A 7 7.15 -8.91 13.45
C MET A 7 8.59 -8.40 13.38
N CYS A 8 9.44 -9.06 12.60
CA CYS A 8 10.82 -8.63 12.39
C CYS A 8 10.99 -8.04 10.99
N LEU A 9 11.59 -6.86 10.93
CA LEU A 9 11.95 -6.18 9.69
C LEU A 9 13.43 -5.80 9.72
N ALA A 10 14.04 -5.74 8.54
CA ALA A 10 15.40 -5.22 8.35
C ALA A 10 15.45 -4.36 7.10
N GLN A 11 16.16 -3.25 7.17
CA GLN A 11 16.43 -2.39 6.02
C GLN A 11 17.90 -2.44 5.66
N LEU A 12 18.15 -2.55 4.36
CA LEU A 12 19.49 -2.59 3.80
C LEU A 12 19.72 -1.39 2.88
N ASN A 13 20.90 -0.84 2.94
CA ASN A 13 21.43 0.09 1.95
C ASN A 13 21.69 -0.63 0.60
N ALA A 14 21.82 0.13 -0.46
CA ALA A 14 22.09 -0.40 -1.80
C ALA A 14 23.38 -1.24 -1.89
N ASN A 15 24.33 -1.05 -0.98
CA ASN A 15 25.57 -1.81 -0.89
C ASN A 15 25.45 -3.10 -0.06
N GLY A 16 24.24 -3.41 0.47
CA GLY A 16 23.97 -4.59 1.29
C GLY A 16 24.26 -4.44 2.78
N SER A 17 24.80 -3.31 3.24
CA SER A 17 24.93 -3.04 4.68
C SER A 17 23.57 -2.71 5.31
N PHE A 18 23.43 -2.93 6.62
CA PHE A 18 22.23 -2.49 7.34
C PHE A 18 22.12 -0.96 7.37
N ASP A 19 20.91 -0.46 7.20
CA ASP A 19 20.63 0.96 7.34
C ASP A 19 20.44 1.30 8.82
N SER A 20 21.42 1.98 9.40
CA SER A 20 21.42 2.34 10.82
C SER A 20 20.33 3.35 11.22
N THR A 21 19.66 3.98 10.26
CA THR A 21 18.53 4.90 10.53
C THR A 21 17.22 4.15 10.75
N PHE A 22 17.17 2.87 10.35
CA PHE A 22 16.02 1.99 10.55
C PHE A 22 16.23 1.12 11.81
N ASP A 23 15.89 1.66 12.97
CA ASP A 23 16.08 0.96 14.25
C ASP A 23 14.89 1.03 15.21
N GLY A 24 13.80 1.67 14.77
CA GLY A 24 12.61 1.85 15.57
C GLY A 24 12.87 2.65 16.85
N ALA A 25 12.23 2.24 17.92
CA ALA A 25 12.42 2.86 19.23
C ALA A 25 13.64 2.30 19.98
N SER A 26 14.43 1.40 19.40
CA SER A 26 15.54 0.74 20.09
C SER A 26 16.76 1.64 20.27
N GLY A 27 16.98 2.58 19.34
CA GLY A 27 18.15 3.48 19.34
C GLY A 27 19.49 2.77 19.16
N VAL A 28 19.49 1.49 18.74
CA VAL A 28 20.70 0.68 18.58
C VAL A 28 21.41 0.93 17.25
N GLY A 29 20.72 1.50 16.27
CA GLY A 29 21.29 1.82 14.96
C GLY A 29 21.76 0.59 14.16
N ASN A 30 21.04 -0.54 14.25
CA ASN A 30 21.47 -1.81 13.67
C ASN A 30 20.70 -2.19 12.39
N GLY A 31 19.80 -1.33 11.90
CA GLY A 31 19.00 -1.56 10.70
C GLY A 31 17.94 -2.67 10.85
N LYS A 32 17.56 -3.00 12.09
CA LYS A 32 16.63 -4.09 12.42
C LYS A 32 15.63 -3.65 13.46
N VAL A 33 14.39 -4.00 13.27
CA VAL A 33 13.32 -3.74 14.23
C VAL A 33 12.52 -5.01 14.53
N ALA A 34 12.10 -5.11 15.78
CA ALA A 34 11.19 -6.13 16.27
C ALA A 34 9.96 -5.42 16.84
N LEU A 35 8.83 -5.55 16.17
CA LEU A 35 7.60 -4.82 16.47
C LEU A 35 6.56 -5.78 17.07
N ASN A 36 6.05 -5.46 18.24
CA ASN A 36 4.90 -6.18 18.77
C ASN A 36 3.65 -5.77 17.99
N VAL A 37 3.03 -6.71 17.29
CA VAL A 37 1.87 -6.47 16.42
C VAL A 37 0.60 -7.14 16.96
N GLY A 38 0.59 -7.61 18.20
CA GLY A 38 -0.57 -8.16 18.89
C GLY A 38 -0.41 -9.56 19.45
N ARG A 39 -1.51 -10.08 19.97
CA ARG A 39 -1.58 -11.41 20.57
C ARG A 39 -2.07 -12.43 19.56
N ARG A 40 -1.34 -13.48 19.35
CA ARG A 40 -1.67 -14.86 18.92
C ARG A 40 -0.81 -15.48 17.79
N ILE A 41 -0.92 -16.75 17.68
CA ILE A 41 0.02 -17.84 17.46
C ILE A 41 0.44 -18.05 15.98
N ASP A 42 -0.30 -17.54 15.00
CA ASP A 42 -0.01 -17.79 13.58
C ASP A 42 -0.07 -16.49 12.77
N VAL A 43 0.92 -15.63 12.98
CA VAL A 43 1.05 -14.42 12.16
C VAL A 43 2.13 -14.66 11.12
N ALA A 44 1.74 -14.67 9.85
CA ALA A 44 2.66 -14.75 8.73
C ALA A 44 2.59 -13.44 7.94
N PHE A 45 3.55 -12.56 8.14
CA PHE A 45 3.72 -11.40 7.26
C PHE A 45 4.51 -11.83 6.02
N THR A 46 3.90 -11.70 4.86
CA THR A 46 4.43 -12.25 3.63
C THR A 46 4.71 -11.21 2.56
N LYS A 47 4.22 -9.99 2.71
CA LYS A 47 4.34 -8.94 1.69
C LYS A 47 4.66 -7.60 2.31
N ILE A 48 5.56 -6.87 1.66
CA ILE A 48 5.87 -5.47 1.94
C ILE A 48 5.54 -4.66 0.69
N ALA A 49 4.89 -3.51 0.89
CA ALA A 49 4.66 -2.52 -0.14
C ALA A 49 5.07 -1.14 0.40
N LEU A 50 5.85 -0.40 -0.40
CA LEU A 50 6.27 0.95 -0.06
C LEU A 50 5.18 1.95 -0.46
N GLN A 51 4.83 2.86 0.44
CA GLN A 51 3.94 3.99 0.16
C GLN A 51 4.74 5.19 -0.35
N ALA A 52 4.05 6.15 -0.97
CA ALA A 52 4.70 7.34 -1.55
C ALA A 52 5.32 8.28 -0.51
N ASP A 53 4.92 8.16 0.73
CA ASP A 53 5.42 8.90 1.90
C ASP A 53 6.53 8.15 2.67
N ASP A 54 7.12 7.16 2.02
CA ASP A 54 8.17 6.28 2.53
C ASP A 54 7.75 5.38 3.71
N HIS A 55 6.45 5.30 4.04
CA HIS A 55 5.93 4.30 4.96
C HIS A 55 5.89 2.91 4.32
N PHE A 56 6.01 1.89 5.13
CA PHE A 56 5.91 0.50 4.69
C PHE A 56 4.56 -0.09 5.12
N ALA A 57 3.80 -0.61 4.17
CA ALA A 57 2.64 -1.44 4.44
C ALA A 57 3.06 -2.90 4.43
N VAL A 58 3.03 -3.57 5.58
CA VAL A 58 3.39 -4.98 5.73
C VAL A 58 2.13 -5.79 5.91
N ALA A 59 1.84 -6.65 4.95
CA ALA A 59 0.61 -7.44 4.93
C ALA A 59 0.86 -8.90 5.31
N GLY A 60 -0.10 -9.48 5.98
CA GLY A 60 -0.07 -10.87 6.43
C GLY A 60 -1.37 -11.30 7.07
N ASP A 61 -1.27 -12.32 7.91
CA ASP A 61 -2.37 -12.84 8.72
C ASP A 61 -2.24 -12.36 10.14
N CYS A 62 -3.34 -11.93 10.74
CA CYS A 62 -3.38 -11.51 12.13
C CYS A 62 -4.40 -12.30 12.92
N GLY A 63 -3.92 -13.22 13.75
CA GLY A 63 -4.67 -13.78 14.88
C GLY A 63 -5.83 -14.71 14.56
N ASP A 64 -6.83 -14.71 15.42
CA ASP A 64 -7.83 -15.73 15.72
C ASP A 64 -8.72 -16.20 14.59
N ALA A 65 -8.80 -15.50 13.49
CA ALA A 65 -9.79 -15.74 12.45
C ALA A 65 -9.21 -15.77 11.04
N ILE A 66 -7.90 -16.02 10.86
CA ILE A 66 -7.28 -16.04 9.52
C ILE A 66 -7.67 -14.77 8.73
N ALA A 67 -7.56 -13.61 9.35
CA ALA A 67 -7.94 -12.35 8.73
C ALA A 67 -6.72 -11.65 8.14
N ALA A 68 -6.82 -11.20 6.91
CA ALA A 68 -5.81 -10.34 6.33
C ALA A 68 -5.62 -9.08 7.16
N CYS A 69 -4.38 -8.74 7.46
CA CYS A 69 -4.03 -7.51 8.15
C CYS A 69 -2.88 -6.78 7.50
N ILE A 70 -2.77 -5.52 7.85
CA ILE A 70 -1.69 -4.65 7.45
C ILE A 70 -1.14 -3.95 8.69
N VAL A 71 0.16 -3.91 8.77
CA VAL A 71 0.89 -3.09 9.72
C VAL A 71 1.54 -1.96 8.95
N ARG A 72 1.34 -0.71 9.38
CA ARG A 72 2.07 0.43 8.81
C ARG A 72 3.26 0.78 9.68
N VAL A 73 4.42 0.85 9.05
CA VAL A 73 5.70 1.14 9.68
C VAL A 73 6.27 2.41 9.08
N ARG A 74 6.78 3.30 9.90
CA ARG A 74 7.42 4.54 9.48
C ARG A 74 8.81 4.29 8.89
N PRO A 75 9.38 5.26 8.17
CA PRO A 75 10.73 5.16 7.62
C PRO A 75 11.82 4.87 8.66
N ASP A 76 11.61 5.24 9.91
CA ASP A 76 12.53 4.99 11.02
C ASP A 76 12.37 3.59 11.66
N GLY A 77 11.42 2.79 11.18
CA GLY A 77 11.12 1.46 11.73
C GLY A 77 10.12 1.44 12.88
N THR A 78 9.55 2.57 13.29
CA THR A 78 8.49 2.61 14.31
C THR A 78 7.12 2.29 13.73
N LEU A 79 6.21 1.74 14.55
CA LEU A 79 4.81 1.59 14.17
C LEU A 79 4.17 2.98 13.97
N ASP A 80 3.41 3.12 12.90
CA ASP A 80 2.62 4.31 12.70
C ASP A 80 1.29 4.22 13.43
N ALA A 81 1.24 4.75 14.64
CA ALA A 81 0.07 4.69 15.51
C ALA A 81 -1.18 5.43 14.94
N SER A 82 -1.04 6.23 13.89
CA SER A 82 -2.17 6.89 13.23
C SER A 82 -2.92 5.97 12.27
N PHE A 83 -2.30 4.83 11.90
CA PHE A 83 -2.87 3.87 10.94
C PHE A 83 -3.81 2.89 11.63
N GLY A 84 -4.98 2.64 11.01
CA GLY A 84 -5.89 1.57 11.42
C GLY A 84 -6.64 1.79 12.74
N GLY A 85 -6.47 2.94 13.38
CA GLY A 85 -7.08 3.24 14.67
C GLY A 85 -8.60 3.36 14.60
N ASN A 86 -9.33 2.41 15.22
CA ASN A 86 -10.77 2.38 15.55
C ASN A 86 -11.62 1.27 14.92
N LEU A 87 -11.07 0.14 14.56
CA LEU A 87 -11.92 -1.04 14.37
C LEU A 87 -12.12 -1.70 15.75
N SER A 88 -13.13 -1.24 16.44
CA SER A 88 -13.41 -1.38 17.86
C SER A 88 -13.71 -2.78 18.41
N LEU A 89 -13.52 -3.85 17.66
CA LEU A 89 -13.86 -5.19 18.17
C LEU A 89 -12.68 -6.15 18.30
N TRP A 90 -11.54 -5.95 17.60
CA TRP A 90 -10.45 -6.94 17.61
C TRP A 90 -9.03 -6.39 17.40
N SER A 91 -8.82 -5.11 17.11
CA SER A 91 -7.50 -4.52 16.95
C SER A 91 -7.16 -3.65 18.14
N TYR A 92 -6.33 -4.15 19.01
CA TYR A 92 -5.89 -3.45 20.22
C TYR A 92 -4.60 -2.66 20.04
N LEU A 93 -4.02 -2.67 18.84
CA LEU A 93 -2.74 -2.01 18.61
C LEU A 93 -2.86 -0.91 17.56
N PRO A 94 -2.49 0.33 17.91
CA PRO A 94 -2.26 1.38 16.93
C PRO A 94 -1.24 0.94 15.87
N GLY A 95 -1.45 1.28 14.62
CA GLY A 95 -0.57 0.88 13.53
C GLY A 95 -0.94 -0.42 12.82
N VAL A 96 -2.02 -1.07 13.24
CA VAL A 96 -2.52 -2.31 12.64
C VAL A 96 -3.94 -2.11 12.10
N ALA A 97 -4.16 -2.41 10.83
CA ALA A 97 -5.47 -2.44 10.20
C ALA A 97 -5.85 -3.88 9.82
N ARG A 98 -7.12 -4.20 9.87
CA ARG A 98 -7.67 -5.48 9.39
C ARG A 98 -8.55 -5.27 8.17
N ALA A 99 -8.49 -6.19 7.24
CA ALA A 99 -9.47 -6.24 6.16
C ALA A 99 -10.85 -6.53 6.74
N ALA A 100 -11.84 -5.73 6.35
CA ALA A 100 -13.23 -5.99 6.74
C ALA A 100 -13.72 -7.31 6.10
N ASN A 101 -14.58 -8.02 6.81
CA ASN A 101 -15.45 -9.10 6.34
C ASN A 101 -14.83 -10.30 5.60
N GLY A 102 -13.53 -10.51 5.61
CA GLY A 102 -12.93 -11.66 4.94
C GLY A 102 -11.90 -12.36 5.80
N ALA A 103 -12.27 -13.47 6.42
CA ALA A 103 -11.29 -14.40 6.98
C ALA A 103 -10.52 -15.04 5.82
N PHE A 104 -9.46 -14.39 5.34
CA PHE A 104 -8.56 -14.97 4.36
C PHE A 104 -7.12 -14.52 4.64
N PRO A 105 -6.14 -15.42 4.50
CA PRO A 105 -4.74 -15.04 4.56
C PRO A 105 -4.37 -14.16 3.37
N ALA A 106 -3.73 -13.03 3.63
CA ALA A 106 -3.21 -12.17 2.58
C ALA A 106 -1.96 -12.80 1.97
N THR A 107 -2.04 -13.15 0.70
CA THR A 107 -0.91 -13.70 -0.05
C THR A 107 -0.24 -12.69 -0.98
N ALA A 108 -0.91 -11.58 -1.24
CA ALA A 108 -0.40 -10.47 -2.05
C ALA A 108 -0.90 -9.13 -1.52
N ALA A 109 -0.06 -8.10 -1.65
CA ALA A 109 -0.38 -6.72 -1.31
C ALA A 109 0.23 -5.77 -2.32
N ALA A 110 -0.42 -4.65 -2.56
CA ALA A 110 0.10 -3.55 -3.35
C ALA A 110 -0.49 -2.22 -2.87
N VAL A 111 0.25 -1.12 -3.06
CA VAL A 111 -0.22 0.23 -2.79
C VAL A 111 -0.56 0.89 -4.12
N GLN A 112 -1.78 1.39 -4.25
CA GLN A 112 -2.23 2.14 -5.41
C GLN A 112 -1.61 3.55 -5.45
N PHE A 113 -1.68 4.20 -6.59
CA PHE A 113 -1.06 5.52 -6.79
C PHE A 113 -1.66 6.62 -5.90
N ASP A 114 -2.88 6.41 -5.43
CA ASP A 114 -3.59 7.31 -4.52
C ASP A 114 -3.35 6.97 -3.03
N GLY A 115 -2.44 6.04 -2.75
CA GLY A 115 -2.11 5.60 -1.40
C GLY A 115 -3.01 4.50 -0.83
N ARG A 116 -4.08 4.11 -1.53
CA ARG A 116 -4.92 2.99 -1.10
C ARG A 116 -4.16 1.68 -1.16
N ILE A 117 -4.50 0.79 -0.24
CA ILE A 117 -3.82 -0.49 -0.08
C ILE A 117 -4.75 -1.61 -0.53
N VAL A 118 -4.29 -2.44 -1.46
CA VAL A 118 -5.04 -3.59 -1.98
C VAL A 118 -4.40 -4.86 -1.48
N LEU A 119 -5.21 -5.78 -0.97
CA LEU A 119 -4.82 -7.13 -0.56
C LEU A 119 -5.54 -8.16 -1.40
N ALA A 120 -4.87 -9.25 -1.70
CA ALA A 120 -5.48 -10.43 -2.31
C ALA A 120 -5.05 -11.70 -1.56
N GLY A 121 -5.92 -12.71 -1.56
CA GLY A 121 -5.63 -13.96 -0.85
C GLY A 121 -6.50 -15.14 -1.27
N SER A 122 -6.77 -16.03 -0.34
CA SER A 122 -7.56 -17.24 -0.57
C SER A 122 -8.90 -16.91 -1.23
N SER A 123 -9.41 -17.84 -2.02
CA SER A 123 -10.67 -17.72 -2.77
C SER A 123 -10.69 -16.56 -3.78
N PHE A 124 -9.52 -16.07 -4.21
CA PHE A 124 -9.40 -14.87 -5.05
C PHE A 124 -10.20 -13.69 -4.48
N LEU A 125 -10.23 -13.58 -3.16
CA LEU A 125 -10.75 -12.41 -2.49
C LEU A 125 -9.77 -11.26 -2.61
N VAL A 126 -10.28 -10.09 -2.96
CA VAL A 126 -9.51 -8.85 -3.04
C VAL A 126 -10.21 -7.81 -2.19
N THR A 127 -9.48 -7.19 -1.28
CA THR A 127 -10.00 -6.08 -0.46
C THR A 127 -9.17 -4.84 -0.67
N ARG A 128 -9.79 -3.68 -0.50
CA ARG A 128 -9.10 -2.39 -0.55
C ARG A 128 -9.33 -1.61 0.73
N LEU A 129 -8.25 -1.03 1.21
CA LEU A 129 -8.26 -0.11 2.34
C LEU A 129 -7.84 1.29 1.86
N SER A 130 -8.30 2.32 2.56
CA SER A 130 -7.76 3.68 2.42
C SER A 130 -6.28 3.72 2.82
N GLY A 131 -5.58 4.80 2.49
CA GLY A 131 -4.20 5.01 2.93
C GLY A 131 -4.03 5.02 4.45
N ASP A 132 -5.10 5.28 5.19
CA ASP A 132 -5.12 5.29 6.67
C ASP A 132 -5.56 3.95 7.28
N GLY A 133 -5.79 2.93 6.45
CA GLY A 133 -6.10 1.57 6.91
C GLY A 133 -7.58 1.27 7.17
N PHE A 134 -8.50 2.14 6.75
CA PHE A 134 -9.93 1.87 6.84
C PHE A 134 -10.45 1.14 5.60
N PRO A 135 -11.47 0.26 5.73
CA PRO A 135 -12.11 -0.34 4.56
C PRO A 135 -12.59 0.73 3.57
N ASP A 136 -12.27 0.53 2.30
CA ASP A 136 -12.74 1.41 1.24
C ASP A 136 -14.06 0.90 0.65
N ASN A 137 -15.15 1.37 1.20
CA ASN A 137 -16.50 0.98 0.81
C ASN A 137 -16.89 1.36 -0.63
N THR A 138 -16.00 2.02 -1.37
CA THR A 138 -16.17 2.28 -2.81
C THR A 138 -15.58 1.18 -3.67
N PHE A 139 -14.87 0.22 -3.08
CA PHE A 139 -14.29 -0.94 -3.75
C PHE A 139 -15.23 -2.13 -3.60
N ASP A 140 -16.30 -2.10 -4.36
CA ASP A 140 -17.30 -3.15 -4.40
C ASP A 140 -17.32 -3.82 -5.75
N GLY A 141 -17.59 -5.12 -5.75
CA GLY A 141 -17.82 -5.88 -6.97
C GLY A 141 -19.14 -5.54 -7.65
N PRO A 142 -19.43 -6.18 -8.79
CA PRO A 142 -20.67 -5.94 -9.54
C PRO A 142 -21.94 -6.48 -8.85
N LEU A 143 -21.80 -7.20 -7.74
CA LEU A 143 -22.93 -7.68 -6.97
C LEU A 143 -23.42 -6.58 -6.01
N PRO A 144 -24.73 -6.54 -5.70
CA PRO A 144 -25.22 -5.64 -4.67
C PRO A 144 -24.58 -6.05 -3.35
N SER A 145 -23.46 -5.46 -3.05
CA SER A 145 -22.66 -5.77 -1.89
C SER A 145 -23.01 -4.82 -0.77
N ASN A 146 -22.59 -5.18 0.43
CA ASN A 146 -22.87 -4.42 1.64
C ASN A 146 -21.98 -3.18 1.80
N ALA A 147 -21.33 -2.72 0.72
CA ALA A 147 -20.34 -1.64 0.76
C ALA A 147 -19.24 -1.95 1.78
N ASP A 148 -18.62 -3.12 1.67
CA ASP A 148 -17.68 -3.64 2.65
C ASP A 148 -16.21 -3.59 2.21
N GLY A 149 -15.96 -3.05 1.00
CA GLY A 149 -14.60 -2.84 0.50
C GLY A 149 -13.91 -4.11 0.02
N PHE A 150 -14.67 -5.18 -0.35
CA PHE A 150 -14.04 -6.35 -0.92
C PHE A 150 -14.78 -6.91 -2.16
N VAL A 151 -14.04 -7.66 -2.98
CA VAL A 151 -14.53 -8.31 -4.19
C VAL A 151 -14.12 -9.76 -4.18
N ASN A 152 -15.09 -10.65 -4.39
CA ASN A 152 -14.82 -12.06 -4.72
C ASN A 152 -14.80 -12.21 -6.25
N LEU A 153 -13.66 -12.61 -6.79
CA LEU A 153 -13.48 -12.69 -8.24
C LEU A 153 -14.15 -13.91 -8.87
N ASN A 154 -14.47 -14.95 -8.08
CA ASN A 154 -15.15 -16.15 -8.53
C ASN A 154 -14.65 -16.68 -9.90
N VAL A 155 -13.33 -16.83 -10.05
CA VAL A 155 -12.70 -17.24 -11.30
C VAL A 155 -13.10 -18.67 -11.67
N VAL A 156 -13.26 -19.53 -10.65
CA VAL A 156 -13.79 -20.90 -10.77
C VAL A 156 -14.69 -21.25 -9.59
N ALA A 157 -15.55 -22.23 -9.79
CA ALA A 157 -16.60 -22.56 -8.82
C ALA A 157 -16.13 -23.37 -7.58
N TYR A 158 -14.93 -23.98 -7.61
CA TYR A 158 -14.57 -24.92 -6.55
C TYR A 158 -13.47 -24.39 -5.62
N GLU A 159 -12.24 -24.27 -6.11
CA GLU A 159 -11.11 -23.81 -5.29
C GLU A 159 -10.20 -22.88 -6.07
N GLN A 160 -9.83 -21.77 -5.44
CA GLN A 160 -9.04 -20.75 -6.08
C GLN A 160 -8.20 -20.01 -5.01
N ARG A 161 -6.95 -19.71 -5.34
CA ARG A 161 -6.00 -19.05 -4.42
C ARG A 161 -5.21 -18.00 -5.19
N ALA A 162 -5.33 -16.74 -4.80
CA ALA A 162 -4.41 -15.71 -5.28
C ALA A 162 -3.01 -15.97 -4.72
N ARG A 163 -1.99 -15.78 -5.53
CA ARG A 163 -0.57 -15.97 -5.17
C ARG A 163 0.23 -14.71 -5.38
N ALA A 164 -0.16 -13.91 -6.35
CA ALA A 164 0.53 -12.68 -6.70
C ALA A 164 -0.47 -11.63 -7.19
N MET A 165 -0.09 -10.38 -7.02
CA MET A 165 -0.83 -9.23 -7.50
C MET A 165 0.14 -8.18 -8.05
N GLN A 166 -0.27 -7.51 -9.12
CA GLN A 166 0.47 -6.43 -9.74
C GLN A 166 -0.47 -5.30 -10.12
N LEU A 167 -0.07 -4.07 -9.82
CA LEU A 167 -0.73 -2.89 -10.35
C LEU A 167 -0.20 -2.57 -11.75
N GLN A 168 -1.10 -2.35 -12.67
CA GLN A 168 -0.75 -1.92 -14.02
C GLN A 168 -0.59 -0.38 -14.07
N PRO A 169 0.13 0.16 -15.06
CA PRO A 169 0.29 1.61 -15.21
C PRO A 169 -1.02 2.40 -15.35
N ASP A 170 -2.06 1.76 -15.88
CA ASP A 170 -3.42 2.32 -16.00
C ASP A 170 -4.24 2.16 -14.71
N GLY A 171 -3.61 1.70 -13.63
CA GLY A 171 -4.21 1.51 -12.31
C GLY A 171 -4.99 0.19 -12.16
N LYS A 172 -5.16 -0.60 -13.23
CA LYS A 172 -5.82 -1.90 -13.11
C LYS A 172 -5.04 -2.84 -12.22
N ILE A 173 -5.77 -3.71 -11.52
CA ILE A 173 -5.22 -4.68 -10.58
C ILE A 173 -5.24 -6.04 -11.28
N LEU A 174 -4.07 -6.62 -11.47
CA LEU A 174 -3.91 -7.97 -11.99
C LEU A 174 -3.66 -8.92 -10.82
N VAL A 175 -4.47 -9.96 -10.72
CA VAL A 175 -4.36 -11.01 -9.68
C VAL A 175 -4.14 -12.33 -10.37
N ALA A 176 -3.12 -13.04 -9.96
CA ALA A 176 -2.73 -14.34 -10.52
C ALA A 176 -2.61 -15.40 -9.42
N GLY A 177 -2.88 -16.65 -9.79
CA GLY A 177 -2.79 -17.74 -8.83
C GLY A 177 -3.13 -19.10 -9.42
N ASP A 178 -3.51 -20.01 -8.55
CA ASP A 178 -3.91 -21.38 -8.89
C ASP A 178 -5.38 -21.61 -8.58
N CYS A 179 -6.03 -22.41 -9.44
CA CYS A 179 -7.43 -22.75 -9.26
C CYS A 179 -7.73 -24.16 -9.82
N ARG A 180 -8.81 -24.76 -9.33
CA ARG A 180 -9.36 -26.01 -9.87
C ARG A 180 -10.88 -26.01 -9.84
N SER A 181 -11.48 -26.66 -10.81
CA SER A 181 -12.94 -26.69 -11.00
C SER A 181 -13.66 -27.76 -10.18
N SER A 182 -12.94 -28.75 -9.63
CA SER A 182 -13.46 -29.80 -8.75
C SER A 182 -12.36 -30.38 -7.89
N PHE A 183 -12.73 -31.20 -6.90
CA PHE A 183 -11.78 -31.90 -6.02
C PHE A 183 -10.77 -32.76 -6.80
N SER A 184 -11.23 -33.45 -7.85
CA SER A 184 -10.39 -34.34 -8.66
C SER A 184 -9.69 -33.67 -9.83
N ALA A 185 -10.01 -32.40 -10.12
CA ALA A 185 -9.37 -31.64 -11.19
C ALA A 185 -7.95 -31.18 -10.78
N PRO A 186 -6.98 -31.18 -11.70
CA PRO A 186 -5.67 -30.60 -11.43
C PRO A 186 -5.77 -29.11 -11.21
N TYR A 187 -4.83 -28.54 -10.44
CA TYR A 187 -4.66 -27.10 -10.37
C TYR A 187 -4.17 -26.57 -11.71
N THR A 188 -4.74 -25.45 -12.11
CA THR A 188 -4.39 -24.71 -13.32
C THR A 188 -4.06 -23.27 -12.94
N PHE A 189 -3.36 -22.58 -13.81
CA PHE A 189 -3.10 -21.15 -13.67
C PHE A 189 -4.39 -20.35 -13.90
N CYS A 190 -4.66 -19.43 -12.99
CA CYS A 190 -5.78 -18.50 -13.09
C CYS A 190 -5.29 -17.05 -12.98
N ILE A 191 -5.94 -16.20 -13.77
CA ILE A 191 -5.65 -14.77 -13.75
C ILE A 191 -6.96 -14.00 -13.87
N ALA A 192 -7.07 -12.92 -13.10
CA ALA A 192 -8.16 -11.97 -13.19
C ALA A 192 -7.63 -10.54 -13.20
N ARG A 193 -8.36 -9.65 -13.85
CA ARG A 193 -8.03 -8.23 -13.90
C ARG A 193 -9.24 -7.41 -13.48
N LEU A 194 -9.03 -6.59 -12.45
CA LEU A 194 -10.04 -5.67 -11.94
C LEU A 194 -9.76 -4.26 -12.47
N ASN A 195 -10.83 -3.52 -12.68
CA ASN A 195 -10.73 -2.08 -12.90
C ASN A 195 -10.38 -1.37 -11.59
N PRO A 196 -9.61 -0.28 -11.63
CA PRO A 196 -9.16 0.42 -10.42
C PRO A 196 -10.27 1.14 -9.66
N GLY A 197 -11.47 1.24 -10.25
CA GLY A 197 -12.49 2.21 -9.82
C GLY A 197 -12.09 3.63 -10.24
N SER A 198 -12.82 4.61 -9.75
CA SER A 198 -12.60 6.02 -10.14
C SER A 198 -11.29 6.63 -9.62
N SER A 199 -10.58 5.97 -8.72
CA SER A 199 -9.41 6.49 -8.01
C SER A 199 -8.10 5.74 -8.27
N GLY A 200 -8.10 4.73 -9.14
CA GLY A 200 -6.90 3.91 -9.41
C GLY A 200 -6.14 4.26 -10.70
N ALA A 201 -6.69 5.10 -11.55
CA ALA A 201 -6.01 5.54 -12.77
C ALA A 201 -4.99 6.66 -12.45
N ARG A 202 -3.80 6.55 -13.01
CA ARG A 202 -2.84 7.67 -12.97
C ARG A 202 -3.39 8.85 -13.77
N ASN A 203 -3.28 10.02 -13.21
CA ASN A 203 -3.65 11.28 -13.86
C ASN A 203 -2.44 12.21 -13.88
N CYS A 204 -1.38 11.77 -14.56
CA CYS A 204 -0.21 12.60 -14.76
C CYS A 204 -0.51 13.65 -15.83
N THR A 205 -0.50 14.89 -15.42
CA THR A 205 -0.61 16.05 -16.32
C THR A 205 0.64 16.90 -16.19
N PRO A 206 0.99 17.71 -17.20
CA PRO A 206 2.08 18.67 -17.07
C PRO A 206 1.82 19.79 -16.05
N ASP A 207 0.60 19.93 -15.55
CA ASP A 207 0.22 20.83 -14.46
C ASP A 207 0.71 20.27 -13.10
N ILE A 208 1.96 20.58 -12.79
CA ILE A 208 2.66 20.00 -11.63
C ILE A 208 2.21 20.63 -10.32
N ASP A 209 1.93 21.92 -10.31
CA ASP A 209 1.45 22.62 -9.11
C ASP A 209 -0.06 22.46 -8.88
N GLY A 210 -0.82 22.04 -9.90
CA GLY A 210 -2.24 21.69 -9.84
C GLY A 210 -3.18 22.87 -9.89
N ASP A 211 -2.75 24.01 -10.43
CA ASP A 211 -3.57 25.21 -10.50
C ASP A 211 -4.58 25.20 -11.69
N GLY A 212 -4.55 24.15 -12.51
CA GLY A 212 -5.36 23.98 -13.70
C GLY A 212 -4.73 24.54 -14.97
N ARG A 213 -3.46 25.00 -14.91
CA ARG A 213 -2.71 25.56 -16.04
C ARG A 213 -1.31 24.96 -16.12
N THR A 214 -0.87 24.64 -17.31
CA THR A 214 0.51 24.23 -17.53
C THR A 214 1.34 25.44 -17.99
N THR A 215 2.30 25.83 -17.17
CA THR A 215 3.17 26.99 -17.44
C THR A 215 4.64 26.60 -17.46
N ALA A 216 5.41 27.18 -18.37
CA ALA A 216 6.85 26.93 -18.41
C ALA A 216 7.59 27.49 -17.21
N THR A 217 7.06 28.55 -16.62
CA THR A 217 7.69 29.29 -15.50
C THR A 217 7.53 28.62 -14.14
N ILE A 218 6.52 27.78 -13.99
CA ILE A 218 6.25 27.05 -12.75
C ILE A 218 6.44 25.57 -13.00
N ASP A 219 5.53 24.92 -13.74
CA ASP A 219 5.53 23.48 -13.98
C ASP A 219 6.78 23.02 -14.72
N GLY A 220 7.16 23.73 -15.79
CA GLY A 220 8.37 23.44 -16.55
C GLY A 220 9.63 23.63 -15.71
N LEU A 221 9.69 24.64 -14.85
CA LEU A 221 10.82 24.88 -13.97
C LEU A 221 10.93 23.80 -12.88
N ILE A 222 9.80 23.42 -12.27
CA ILE A 222 9.74 22.32 -11.29
C ILE A 222 10.25 21.03 -11.93
N MET A 223 9.70 20.66 -13.08
CA MET A 223 10.08 19.44 -13.79
C MET A 223 11.56 19.44 -14.15
N THR A 224 12.08 20.55 -14.67
CA THR A 224 13.51 20.68 -15.01
C THR A 224 14.39 20.46 -13.78
N ARG A 225 14.06 21.09 -12.64
CA ARG A 225 14.81 20.90 -11.39
C ARG A 225 14.80 19.46 -10.89
N VAL A 226 13.63 18.81 -10.96
CA VAL A 226 13.48 17.40 -10.59
C VAL A 226 14.31 16.50 -11.52
N MET A 227 14.29 16.74 -12.82
CA MET A 227 15.09 15.97 -13.79
C MET A 227 16.60 16.17 -13.61
N LEU A 228 17.02 17.31 -13.05
CA LEU A 228 18.41 17.55 -12.65
C LEU A 228 18.77 16.92 -11.30
N GLY A 229 17.86 16.17 -10.67
CA GLY A 229 18.09 15.49 -9.40
C GLY A 229 17.96 16.40 -8.17
N LEU A 230 17.40 17.61 -8.30
CA LEU A 230 17.16 18.46 -7.16
C LEU A 230 15.99 17.92 -6.32
N THR A 231 16.06 18.08 -5.01
CA THR A 231 15.06 17.65 -4.04
C THR A 231 14.80 18.75 -2.99
N GLY A 232 13.78 18.58 -2.16
CA GLY A 232 13.49 19.49 -1.06
C GLY A 232 13.15 20.90 -1.54
N THR A 233 13.59 21.89 -0.78
CA THR A 233 13.37 23.32 -1.08
C THR A 233 14.07 23.78 -2.35
N ALA A 234 15.11 23.08 -2.81
CA ALA A 234 15.80 23.41 -4.07
C ALA A 234 14.89 23.31 -5.29
N VAL A 235 13.84 22.49 -5.22
CA VAL A 235 12.83 22.39 -6.28
C VAL A 235 11.89 23.60 -6.31
N THR A 236 11.54 24.15 -5.14
CA THR A 236 10.49 25.16 -5.01
C THR A 236 11.00 26.58 -4.76
N VAL A 237 12.28 26.76 -4.42
CA VAL A 237 12.85 28.06 -4.12
C VAL A 237 12.73 29.03 -5.31
N GLY A 238 12.29 30.26 -5.02
CA GLY A 238 12.12 31.33 -6.02
C GLY A 238 10.90 31.12 -6.95
N ILE A 239 10.04 30.15 -6.69
CA ILE A 239 8.77 29.99 -7.41
C ILE A 239 7.67 30.70 -6.63
N THR A 240 6.95 31.60 -7.31
CA THR A 240 5.74 32.22 -6.78
C THR A 240 4.54 31.39 -7.27
N PHE A 241 4.02 30.53 -6.42
CA PHE A 241 2.87 29.68 -6.74
C PHE A 241 1.57 30.52 -6.75
N PRO A 242 0.67 30.25 -7.70
CA PRO A 242 -0.68 30.82 -7.70
C PRO A 242 -1.43 30.47 -6.40
N ALA A 243 -2.36 31.34 -6.00
CA ALA A 243 -3.17 31.08 -4.81
C ALA A 243 -3.95 29.77 -4.91
N ALA A 244 -4.43 29.45 -6.12
CA ALA A 244 -5.20 28.22 -6.43
C ALA A 244 -4.37 26.93 -6.46
N ALA A 245 -3.03 27.01 -6.54
CA ALA A 245 -2.19 25.80 -6.62
C ALA A 245 -2.27 24.99 -5.31
N PRO A 246 -2.70 23.74 -5.34
CA PRO A 246 -2.72 22.88 -4.14
C PRO A 246 -1.33 22.32 -3.80
N ARG A 247 -0.42 22.20 -4.78
CA ARG A 247 0.92 21.62 -4.59
C ARG A 247 2.01 22.68 -4.60
N LYS A 248 2.28 23.27 -3.44
CA LYS A 248 3.26 24.37 -3.26
C LYS A 248 4.53 23.95 -2.51
N THR A 249 4.55 22.73 -1.98
CA THR A 249 5.69 22.21 -1.22
C THR A 249 6.32 21.03 -1.96
N TRP A 250 7.61 20.76 -1.69
CA TRP A 250 8.28 19.60 -2.27
C TRP A 250 7.55 18.29 -1.96
N SER A 251 7.10 18.10 -0.73
CA SER A 251 6.37 16.88 -0.34
C SER A 251 5.13 16.65 -1.20
N ALA A 252 4.31 17.70 -1.42
CA ALA A 252 3.10 17.59 -2.25
C ALA A 252 3.44 17.34 -3.74
N ILE A 253 4.46 18.01 -4.27
CA ILE A 253 4.95 17.85 -5.64
C ILE A 253 5.54 16.46 -5.83
N ARG A 254 6.42 16.00 -4.93
CA ARG A 254 7.03 14.67 -4.96
C ARG A 254 5.95 13.59 -4.92
N SER A 255 5.00 13.70 -4.00
CA SER A 255 3.87 12.77 -3.93
C SER A 255 3.13 12.68 -5.27
N TYR A 256 2.81 13.80 -5.89
CA TYR A 256 2.16 13.82 -7.20
C TYR A 256 3.02 13.15 -8.28
N LEU A 257 4.29 13.50 -8.40
CA LEU A 257 5.19 12.96 -9.42
C LEU A 257 5.41 11.45 -9.25
N VAL A 258 5.53 10.97 -8.02
CA VAL A 258 5.68 9.53 -7.74
C VAL A 258 4.36 8.79 -7.98
N THR A 259 3.25 9.29 -7.43
CA THR A 259 1.98 8.55 -7.44
C THR A 259 1.25 8.68 -8.78
N GLN A 260 1.20 9.87 -9.36
CA GLN A 260 0.45 10.09 -10.59
C GLN A 260 1.31 9.97 -11.85
N CYS A 261 2.59 10.32 -11.78
CA CYS A 261 3.49 10.31 -12.95
C CYS A 261 4.45 9.11 -12.97
N ALA A 262 4.46 8.27 -11.95
CA ALA A 262 5.35 7.11 -11.84
C ALA A 262 6.84 7.45 -11.89
N MET A 263 7.21 8.63 -11.46
CA MET A 263 8.62 9.01 -11.42
C MET A 263 9.32 8.35 -10.22
N THR A 264 10.49 7.77 -10.45
CA THR A 264 11.37 7.30 -9.38
C THR A 264 12.21 8.49 -8.93
N LEU A 265 11.91 9.04 -7.78
CA LEU A 265 12.60 10.19 -7.20
C LEU A 265 13.32 9.76 -5.93
N GLY A 266 14.53 10.26 -5.76
CA GLY A 266 15.26 10.09 -4.51
C GLY A 266 14.53 10.70 -3.30
N PRO A 267 14.93 10.33 -2.09
CA PRO A 267 14.37 10.86 -0.86
C PRO A 267 14.49 12.39 -0.71
#